data_2e36cb70c8badd7d2036b8f548f5e596
#
_entry.id   2e36cb70c8badd7d2036b8f548f5e596
#
_cell.length_a   1.000
_cell.length_b   1.000
_cell.length_c   1.000
_cell.angle_alpha   90.00
_cell.angle_beta   90.00
_cell.angle_gamma   90.00
#
_symmetry.space_group_name_H-M   'P 1'
#
loop_
_entity.id
_entity.type
_entity.pdbx_description
1 polymer ?
#
loop_
_entity_poly.entity_id
_entity_poly.type
_entity_poly.pdbx_seq_one_letter_code
_entity_poly.pdbx_strand_id
1 'polypeptide(L)'
;FNRYPFREATARPYFKNLRREMMMLKDMGYDFESLYFGGGTPTILLDELCRTIDMAGENFNIKEVACETNPNHLVDPWLSALSGRVNRLSVGVQSFNNELLTQMDRCKKYGSGEEILERIGNAASHFDSLNVDMIFNFPSQTEEVLLDDIEKIKQCGCRQTTFSPLYVSSATTHKMEQSLGTMDYNREFEFYKMLDEGLCGGDAPAFKRETVWTFNRLNEKGEQDHELPVEELQVSYDEYPASGSGSISYLNGKLYVNTFSLREYNEAIEHGHMSIMGQMPVREHDHMRYCFLLGLYQLRFDKRAFKEMFGKSVDAAMPVEMGFMRANGAFDVDDDECLVPSTMGRYLTLVMYRQFLSGMNNLRDQARAA
;
A
#
# COMPACT_ATOMS: atom_id res chain seq x y z
N PHE A 1 5.13 -6.74 5.45
CA PHE A 1 6.43 -7.16 4.96
C PHE A 1 7.31 -7.78 6.05
N ASN A 2 8.12 -7.02 6.81
CA ASN A 2 9.02 -7.56 7.82
C ASN A 2 8.28 -7.74 9.15
N ARG A 3 7.80 -8.95 9.44
CA ARG A 3 6.96 -9.25 10.62
C ARG A 3 7.70 -10.13 11.61
N TYR A 4 7.59 -9.76 12.89
CA TYR A 4 8.08 -10.54 14.02
C TYR A 4 6.93 -10.84 14.99
N PRO A 5 6.99 -11.95 15.76
CA PRO A 5 6.09 -12.14 16.87
C PRO A 5 6.22 -10.97 17.86
N PHE A 6 5.09 -10.40 18.26
CA PHE A 6 5.09 -9.27 19.17
C PHE A 6 5.67 -9.68 20.55
N ARG A 7 6.64 -8.88 20.99
CA ARG A 7 7.20 -8.90 22.33
C ARG A 7 7.48 -7.46 22.74
N GLU A 8 6.81 -7.00 23.80
CA GLU A 8 6.93 -5.61 24.25
C GLU A 8 8.39 -5.22 24.58
N ALA A 9 9.13 -6.14 25.21
CA ALA A 9 10.55 -5.95 25.51
C ALA A 9 11.45 -5.71 24.28
N THR A 10 11.01 -6.12 23.08
CA THR A 10 11.72 -5.88 21.83
C THR A 10 11.14 -4.66 21.08
N ALA A 11 9.84 -4.47 21.15
CA ALA A 11 9.15 -3.43 20.40
C ALA A 11 9.42 -2.02 20.96
N ARG A 12 9.46 -1.84 22.30
CA ARG A 12 9.75 -0.51 22.89
C ARG A 12 11.16 0.00 22.55
N PRO A 13 12.25 -0.77 22.68
CA PRO A 13 13.56 -0.35 22.20
C PRO A 13 13.57 -0.02 20.70
N TYR A 14 12.85 -0.80 19.88
CA TYR A 14 12.73 -0.55 18.46
C TYR A 14 12.09 0.82 18.16
N PHE A 15 10.96 1.17 18.79
CA PHE A 15 10.33 2.50 18.62
C PHE A 15 11.25 3.63 19.10
N LYS A 16 11.99 3.43 20.20
CA LYS A 16 12.98 4.40 20.67
C LYS A 16 14.08 4.64 19.62
N ASN A 17 14.59 3.57 19.02
CA ASN A 17 15.61 3.66 17.99
C ASN A 17 15.06 4.20 16.66
N LEU A 18 13.79 3.90 16.33
CA LEU A 18 13.12 4.52 15.18
C LEU A 18 13.09 6.05 15.28
N ARG A 19 12.69 6.58 16.44
CA ARG A 19 12.74 8.04 16.70
C ARG A 19 14.17 8.60 16.60
N ARG A 20 15.17 7.85 17.08
CA ARG A 20 16.56 8.24 16.96
C ARG A 20 17.04 8.27 15.50
N GLU A 21 16.69 7.28 14.71
CA GLU A 21 16.98 7.25 13.28
C GLU A 21 16.35 8.45 12.54
N MET A 22 15.09 8.79 12.86
CA MET A 22 14.43 9.99 12.32
C MET A 22 15.20 11.27 12.67
N MET A 23 15.68 11.40 13.89
CA MET A 23 16.52 12.54 14.28
C MET A 23 17.88 12.56 13.58
N MET A 24 18.47 11.40 13.28
CA MET A 24 19.69 11.34 12.47
C MET A 24 19.43 11.85 11.03
N LEU A 25 18.27 11.55 10.44
CA LEU A 25 17.87 12.11 9.15
C LEU A 25 17.73 13.66 9.22
N LYS A 26 17.15 14.18 10.30
CA LYS A 26 17.08 15.62 10.54
C LYS A 26 18.48 16.25 10.61
N ASP A 27 19.40 15.62 11.34
CA ASP A 27 20.78 16.11 11.49
C ASP A 27 21.55 16.09 10.15
N MET A 28 21.14 15.22 9.21
CA MET A 28 21.63 15.19 7.82
C MET A 28 21.01 16.29 6.94
N GLY A 29 20.04 17.06 7.45
CA GLY A 29 19.38 18.16 6.74
C GLY A 29 18.09 17.80 6.04
N TYR A 30 17.53 16.60 6.24
CA TYR A 30 16.23 16.23 5.69
C TYR A 30 15.08 16.88 6.48
N ASP A 31 14.06 17.31 5.75
CA ASP A 31 12.75 17.72 6.28
C ASP A 31 11.66 17.03 5.49
N PHE A 32 10.52 16.74 6.13
CA PHE A 32 9.45 15.94 5.55
C PHE A 32 8.10 16.63 5.72
N GLU A 33 7.23 16.49 4.71
CA GLU A 33 5.86 17.00 4.75
C GLU A 33 4.83 15.89 4.99
N SER A 34 5.18 14.64 4.69
CA SER A 34 4.31 13.48 4.91
C SER A 34 5.02 12.36 5.66
N LEU A 35 4.25 11.60 6.43
CA LEU A 35 4.73 10.50 7.25
C LEU A 35 3.81 9.28 7.08
N TYR A 36 4.39 8.15 6.72
CA TYR A 36 3.67 6.89 6.59
C TYR A 36 4.19 5.84 7.57
N PHE A 37 3.30 5.31 8.39
CA PHE A 37 3.57 4.18 9.28
C PHE A 37 2.97 2.90 8.73
N GLY A 38 3.82 2.04 8.19
CA GLY A 38 3.42 0.76 7.62
C GLY A 38 4.16 -0.42 8.23
N GLY A 39 3.93 -1.60 7.67
CA GLY A 39 4.65 -2.82 8.01
C GLY A 39 3.82 -3.90 8.66
N GLY A 40 4.06 -4.22 9.91
CA GLY A 40 3.32 -5.29 10.61
C GLY A 40 1.98 -4.83 11.16
N THR A 41 2.02 -4.10 12.25
CA THR A 41 0.88 -3.44 12.88
C THR A 41 1.42 -2.29 13.71
N PRO A 42 1.58 -1.10 13.15
CA PRO A 42 2.16 0.06 13.85
C PRO A 42 1.43 0.40 15.15
N THR A 43 0.12 0.22 15.16
CA THR A 43 -0.77 0.51 16.29
C THR A 43 -0.68 -0.50 17.46
N ILE A 44 0.23 -1.49 17.39
CA ILE A 44 0.39 -2.50 18.44
C ILE A 44 0.86 -1.93 19.80
N LEU A 45 1.64 -0.84 19.76
CA LEU A 45 2.06 -0.06 20.93
C LEU A 45 1.61 1.39 20.73
N LEU A 46 0.38 1.66 21.13
CA LEU A 46 -0.30 2.93 20.89
C LEU A 46 0.47 4.13 21.49
N ASP A 47 0.97 3.99 22.71
CA ASP A 47 1.74 5.02 23.40
C ASP A 47 3.05 5.37 22.68
N GLU A 48 3.75 4.37 22.16
CA GLU A 48 5.01 4.57 21.42
C GLU A 48 4.76 5.14 20.02
N LEU A 49 3.69 4.72 19.34
CA LEU A 49 3.27 5.28 18.05
C LEU A 49 2.91 6.76 18.20
N CYS A 50 2.03 7.12 19.13
CA CYS A 50 1.65 8.52 19.40
C CYS A 50 2.88 9.38 19.72
N ARG A 51 3.77 8.92 20.60
CA ARG A 51 5.03 9.61 20.89
C ARG A 51 5.90 9.82 19.66
N THR A 52 5.90 8.86 18.72
CA THR A 52 6.69 8.97 17.50
C THR A 52 6.08 9.97 16.54
N ILE A 53 4.75 10.00 16.40
CA ILE A 53 4.03 10.99 15.58
C ILE A 53 4.22 12.39 16.17
N ASP A 54 4.02 12.55 17.47
CA ASP A 54 4.17 13.85 18.16
C ASP A 54 5.60 14.38 17.99
N MET A 55 6.64 13.56 18.22
CA MET A 55 8.03 13.91 17.99
C MET A 55 8.30 14.30 16.52
N ALA A 56 7.71 13.60 15.57
CA ALA A 56 7.86 13.95 14.15
C ALA A 56 7.25 15.33 13.85
N GLY A 57 6.05 15.62 14.33
CA GLY A 57 5.39 16.92 14.16
C GLY A 57 6.13 18.08 14.82
N GLU A 58 6.84 17.83 15.95
CA GLU A 58 7.68 18.84 16.61
C GLU A 58 8.98 19.13 15.87
N ASN A 59 9.48 18.19 15.09
CA ASN A 59 10.82 18.26 14.52
C ASN A 59 10.88 18.42 13.00
N PHE A 60 9.80 18.10 12.27
CA PHE A 60 9.69 18.18 10.83
C PHE A 60 8.43 18.96 10.44
N ASN A 61 8.35 19.41 9.19
CA ASN A 61 7.20 20.15 8.66
C ASN A 61 6.06 19.21 8.23
N ILE A 62 5.70 18.24 9.10
CA ILE A 62 4.69 17.23 8.80
C ILE A 62 3.30 17.88 8.63
N LYS A 63 2.68 17.65 7.49
CA LYS A 63 1.32 18.09 7.14
C LYS A 63 0.33 16.94 7.13
N GLU A 64 0.83 15.74 6.86
CA GLU A 64 0.01 14.56 6.67
C GLU A 64 0.64 13.33 7.32
N VAL A 65 -0.20 12.54 8.01
CA VAL A 65 0.20 11.27 8.62
C VAL A 65 -0.76 10.17 8.17
N ALA A 66 -0.22 9.14 7.54
CA ALA A 66 -0.92 7.90 7.22
C ALA A 66 -0.42 6.75 8.08
N CYS A 67 -1.31 5.84 8.47
CA CYS A 67 -0.97 4.72 9.34
C CYS A 67 -1.78 3.46 8.99
N GLU A 68 -1.13 2.31 9.03
CA GLU A 68 -1.79 1.00 8.91
C GLU A 68 -2.29 0.49 10.27
N THR A 69 -3.39 -0.25 10.26
CA THR A 69 -3.93 -0.91 11.45
C THR A 69 -4.67 -2.21 11.12
N ASN A 70 -5.24 -2.84 12.14
CA ASN A 70 -6.12 -4.00 12.01
C ASN A 70 -7.48 -3.73 12.67
N PRO A 71 -8.55 -4.47 12.31
CA PRO A 71 -9.91 -4.21 12.80
C PRO A 71 -10.09 -4.22 14.31
N ASN A 72 -9.27 -5.00 15.04
CA ASN A 72 -9.33 -5.06 16.52
C ASN A 72 -8.85 -3.77 17.22
N HIS A 73 -8.21 -2.86 16.48
CA HIS A 73 -7.79 -1.56 17.01
C HIS A 73 -8.76 -0.41 16.61
N LEU A 74 -9.88 -0.71 15.94
CA LEU A 74 -10.94 0.26 15.66
C LEU A 74 -11.91 0.41 16.84
N VAL A 75 -11.37 0.64 18.01
CA VAL A 75 -12.08 0.81 19.29
C VAL A 75 -11.31 1.80 20.16
N ASP A 76 -11.95 2.37 21.20
CA ASP A 76 -11.20 3.09 22.21
C ASP A 76 -10.27 2.13 23.02
N PRO A 77 -9.07 2.60 23.40
CA PRO A 77 -8.57 3.98 23.33
C PRO A 77 -7.86 4.36 22.00
N TRP A 78 -7.76 3.45 20.99
CA TRP A 78 -7.03 3.71 19.75
C TRP A 78 -7.66 4.87 18.95
N LEU A 79 -8.99 4.86 18.77
CA LEU A 79 -9.67 5.91 18.01
C LEU A 79 -9.43 7.29 18.61
N SER A 80 -9.61 7.44 19.92
CA SER A 80 -9.39 8.71 20.62
C SER A 80 -7.94 9.18 20.56
N ALA A 81 -6.96 8.27 20.65
CA ALA A 81 -5.55 8.63 20.63
C ALA A 81 -5.02 9.00 19.24
N LEU A 82 -5.55 8.35 18.19
CA LEU A 82 -5.10 8.57 16.81
C LEU A 82 -5.87 9.70 16.12
N SER A 83 -7.10 10.00 16.56
CA SER A 83 -7.88 11.13 16.06
C SER A 83 -7.11 12.44 16.24
N GLY A 84 -7.00 13.26 15.18
CA GLY A 84 -6.22 14.49 15.15
C GLY A 84 -4.70 14.33 15.05
N ARG A 85 -4.18 13.08 15.09
CA ARG A 85 -2.77 12.76 14.81
C ARG A 85 -2.57 12.07 13.47
N VAL A 86 -3.55 11.31 13.04
CA VAL A 86 -3.52 10.52 11.79
C VAL A 86 -4.62 11.05 10.88
N ASN A 87 -4.24 11.46 9.68
CA ASN A 87 -5.18 11.92 8.65
C ASN A 87 -5.80 10.74 7.91
N ARG A 88 -4.98 9.76 7.52
CA ARG A 88 -5.42 8.55 6.81
C ARG A 88 -5.12 7.30 7.63
N LEU A 89 -6.16 6.56 8.01
CA LEU A 89 -6.01 5.25 8.66
C LEU A 89 -6.39 4.14 7.68
N SER A 90 -5.45 3.21 7.38
CA SER A 90 -5.67 2.07 6.52
C SER A 90 -5.90 0.81 7.35
N VAL A 91 -7.02 0.13 7.13
CA VAL A 91 -7.45 -1.02 7.92
C VAL A 91 -7.41 -2.28 7.09
N GLY A 92 -6.51 -3.20 7.42
CA GLY A 92 -6.43 -4.50 6.75
C GLY A 92 -7.60 -5.40 7.13
N VAL A 93 -8.65 -5.45 6.31
CA VAL A 93 -9.82 -6.33 6.50
C VAL A 93 -9.69 -7.61 5.69
N GLN A 94 -9.36 -7.50 4.42
CA GLN A 94 -9.13 -8.53 3.42
C GLN A 94 -10.42 -9.10 2.82
N SER A 95 -11.42 -9.45 3.61
CA SER A 95 -12.78 -9.90 3.24
C SER A 95 -13.70 -9.75 4.46
N PHE A 96 -15.00 -9.63 4.24
CA PHE A 96 -16.03 -9.76 5.28
C PHE A 96 -16.62 -11.18 5.37
N ASN A 97 -16.18 -12.10 4.54
CA ASN A 97 -16.62 -13.48 4.57
C ASN A 97 -15.95 -14.25 5.71
N ASN A 98 -16.74 -14.79 6.65
CA ASN A 98 -16.27 -15.46 7.86
C ASN A 98 -15.45 -16.73 7.57
N GLU A 99 -15.75 -17.43 6.46
CA GLU A 99 -14.99 -18.60 6.06
C GLU A 99 -13.59 -18.22 5.58
N LEU A 100 -13.47 -17.21 4.70
CA LEU A 100 -12.18 -16.65 4.27
C LEU A 100 -11.38 -16.09 5.44
N LEU A 101 -12.02 -15.33 6.34
CA LEU A 101 -11.37 -14.81 7.54
C LEU A 101 -10.83 -15.94 8.43
N THR A 102 -11.56 -17.06 8.53
CA THR A 102 -11.14 -18.24 9.31
C THR A 102 -9.95 -18.94 8.65
N GLN A 103 -10.00 -19.14 7.32
CA GLN A 103 -8.91 -19.74 6.54
C GLN A 103 -7.59 -18.93 6.64
N MET A 104 -7.70 -17.62 6.85
CA MET A 104 -6.57 -16.70 7.03
C MET A 104 -6.12 -16.51 8.49
N ASP A 105 -6.69 -17.27 9.46
CA ASP A 105 -6.48 -17.07 10.91
C ASP A 105 -6.85 -15.65 11.40
N ARG A 106 -7.81 -14.97 10.76
CA ARG A 106 -8.19 -13.60 11.06
C ARG A 106 -9.45 -13.49 11.90
N CYS A 107 -10.44 -14.35 11.68
CA CYS A 107 -11.73 -14.30 12.36
C CYS A 107 -11.57 -14.31 13.89
N LYS A 108 -10.83 -15.28 14.44
CA LYS A 108 -10.57 -15.38 15.88
C LYS A 108 -9.81 -14.17 16.44
N LYS A 109 -8.96 -13.55 15.63
CA LYS A 109 -8.05 -12.47 16.06
C LYS A 109 -8.69 -11.08 15.95
N TYR A 110 -9.51 -10.87 14.93
CA TYR A 110 -10.01 -9.54 14.56
C TYR A 110 -11.54 -9.41 14.64
N GLY A 111 -12.25 -10.52 14.79
CA GLY A 111 -13.70 -10.59 14.81
C GLY A 111 -14.30 -11.16 13.53
N SER A 112 -15.61 -11.37 13.56
CA SER A 112 -16.40 -11.76 12.39
C SER A 112 -16.50 -10.59 11.37
N GLY A 113 -16.94 -10.90 10.15
CA GLY A 113 -17.17 -9.87 9.13
C GLY A 113 -18.17 -8.81 9.58
N GLU A 114 -19.21 -9.20 10.31
CA GLU A 114 -20.23 -8.31 10.87
C GLU A 114 -19.65 -7.39 11.95
N GLU A 115 -18.86 -7.94 12.88
CA GLU A 115 -18.17 -7.15 13.91
C GLU A 115 -17.15 -6.18 13.33
N ILE A 116 -16.44 -6.58 12.28
CA ILE A 116 -15.48 -5.74 11.56
C ILE A 116 -16.23 -4.59 10.87
N LEU A 117 -17.36 -4.88 10.20
CA LEU A 117 -18.19 -3.90 9.52
C LEU A 117 -18.72 -2.83 10.49
N GLU A 118 -19.22 -3.24 11.66
CA GLU A 118 -19.68 -2.34 12.72
C GLU A 118 -18.55 -1.42 13.22
N ARG A 119 -17.36 -1.99 13.47
CA ARG A 119 -16.19 -1.21 13.92
C ARG A 119 -15.74 -0.18 12.89
N ILE A 120 -15.76 -0.52 11.60
CA ILE A 120 -15.44 0.42 10.51
C ILE A 120 -16.45 1.57 10.51
N GLY A 121 -17.75 1.29 10.58
CA GLY A 121 -18.80 2.31 10.63
C GLY A 121 -18.61 3.29 11.79
N ASN A 122 -18.27 2.76 12.99
CA ASN A 122 -18.00 3.58 14.18
C ASN A 122 -16.71 4.43 14.04
N ALA A 123 -15.69 3.92 13.33
CA ALA A 123 -14.40 4.59 13.18
C ALA A 123 -14.38 5.65 12.05
N ALA A 124 -15.29 5.57 11.09
CA ALA A 124 -15.23 6.33 9.84
C ALA A 124 -15.18 7.86 10.03
N SER A 125 -15.80 8.39 11.10
CA SER A 125 -15.82 9.83 11.38
C SER A 125 -14.61 10.37 12.16
N HIS A 126 -13.70 9.50 12.59
CA HIS A 126 -12.55 9.89 13.40
C HIS A 126 -11.35 10.37 12.57
N PHE A 127 -11.34 10.10 11.26
CA PHE A 127 -10.21 10.35 10.36
C PHE A 127 -10.68 11.09 9.10
N ASP A 128 -9.78 11.88 8.51
CA ASP A 128 -10.04 12.53 7.22
C ASP A 128 -10.29 11.48 6.14
N SER A 129 -9.54 10.38 6.18
CA SER A 129 -9.74 9.20 5.34
C SER A 129 -9.60 7.91 6.14
N LEU A 130 -10.65 7.11 6.19
CA LEU A 130 -10.58 5.71 6.60
C LEU A 130 -10.56 4.86 5.33
N ASN A 131 -9.44 4.18 5.09
CA ASN A 131 -9.27 3.24 3.99
C ASN A 131 -9.50 1.80 4.47
N VAL A 132 -10.22 1.01 3.70
CA VAL A 132 -10.45 -0.41 3.96
C VAL A 132 -9.71 -1.24 2.91
N ASP A 133 -8.69 -1.98 3.37
CA ASP A 133 -7.89 -2.85 2.50
C ASP A 133 -8.58 -4.20 2.35
N MET A 134 -8.97 -4.50 1.13
CA MET A 134 -9.58 -5.75 0.69
C MET A 134 -8.61 -6.50 -0.23
N ILE A 135 -8.77 -7.81 -0.29
CA ILE A 135 -8.05 -8.66 -1.23
C ILE A 135 -9.08 -9.41 -2.08
N PHE A 136 -8.85 -9.47 -3.37
CA PHE A 136 -9.66 -10.28 -4.27
C PHE A 136 -8.85 -11.42 -4.88
N ASN A 137 -9.56 -12.35 -5.49
CA ASN A 137 -9.01 -13.57 -6.09
C ASN A 137 -8.32 -14.50 -5.09
N PHE A 138 -8.90 -14.65 -3.85
CA PHE A 138 -8.52 -15.80 -3.02
C PHE A 138 -8.87 -17.11 -3.72
N PRO A 139 -8.07 -18.17 -3.60
CA PRO A 139 -8.37 -19.46 -4.24
C PRO A 139 -9.78 -20.00 -4.00
N SER A 140 -10.28 -19.89 -2.77
CA SER A 140 -11.61 -20.33 -2.34
C SER A 140 -12.72 -19.27 -2.48
N GLN A 141 -12.40 -18.03 -2.93
CA GLN A 141 -13.39 -16.98 -3.11
C GLN A 141 -14.29 -17.28 -4.34
N THR A 142 -15.59 -17.17 -4.19
CA THR A 142 -16.55 -17.22 -5.29
C THR A 142 -16.94 -15.80 -5.75
N GLU A 143 -17.65 -15.71 -6.87
CA GLU A 143 -18.19 -14.45 -7.38
C GLU A 143 -19.19 -13.84 -6.38
N GLU A 144 -20.03 -14.65 -5.75
CA GLU A 144 -21.01 -14.22 -4.76
C GLU A 144 -20.32 -13.61 -3.53
N VAL A 145 -19.20 -14.21 -3.08
CA VAL A 145 -18.42 -13.67 -1.95
C VAL A 145 -17.79 -12.32 -2.31
N LEU A 146 -17.28 -12.18 -3.54
CA LEU A 146 -16.72 -10.90 -3.99
C LEU A 146 -17.79 -9.82 -4.09
N LEU A 147 -18.97 -10.14 -4.64
CA LEU A 147 -20.10 -9.22 -4.73
C LEU A 147 -20.61 -8.79 -3.34
N ASP A 148 -20.68 -9.73 -2.39
CA ASP A 148 -21.07 -9.44 -1.00
C ASP A 148 -20.04 -8.50 -0.31
N ASP A 149 -18.74 -8.73 -0.53
CA ASP A 149 -17.66 -7.85 -0.05
C ASP A 149 -17.80 -6.42 -0.64
N ILE A 150 -18.12 -6.30 -1.94
CA ILE A 150 -18.37 -5.02 -2.62
C ILE A 150 -19.56 -4.29 -1.99
N GLU A 151 -20.68 -4.99 -1.78
CA GLU A 151 -21.89 -4.39 -1.18
C GLU A 151 -21.64 -3.94 0.26
N LYS A 152 -20.90 -4.71 1.06
CA LYS A 152 -20.51 -4.31 2.41
C LYS A 152 -19.58 -3.07 2.42
N ILE A 153 -18.66 -2.96 1.46
CA ILE A 153 -17.84 -1.75 1.28
C ILE A 153 -18.70 -0.53 0.96
N LYS A 154 -19.73 -0.65 0.13
CA LYS A 154 -20.66 0.46 -0.13
C LYS A 154 -21.39 0.91 1.13
N GLN A 155 -21.67 0.01 2.05
CA GLN A 155 -22.46 0.27 3.28
C GLN A 155 -21.59 0.72 4.46
N CYS A 156 -20.31 0.39 4.52
CA CYS A 156 -19.48 0.55 5.73
C CYS A 156 -19.10 2.00 6.08
N GLY A 157 -19.39 2.97 5.23
CA GLY A 157 -19.09 4.39 5.50
C GLY A 157 -17.62 4.79 5.31
N CYS A 158 -16.74 3.88 4.88
CA CYS A 158 -15.34 4.23 4.57
C CYS A 158 -15.29 5.26 3.42
N ARG A 159 -14.33 6.18 3.48
CA ARG A 159 -14.11 7.17 2.40
C ARG A 159 -13.25 6.62 1.26
N GLN A 160 -12.43 5.63 1.55
CA GLN A 160 -11.55 5.02 0.58
C GLN A 160 -11.55 3.50 0.75
N THR A 161 -11.37 2.76 -0.31
CA THR A 161 -11.12 1.32 -0.26
C THR A 161 -10.06 0.91 -1.28
N THR A 162 -9.27 -0.07 -0.92
CA THR A 162 -8.24 -0.67 -1.77
C THR A 162 -8.57 -2.15 -1.98
N PHE A 163 -8.69 -2.60 -3.24
CA PHE A 163 -8.85 -4.00 -3.59
C PHE A 163 -7.58 -4.49 -4.30
N SER A 164 -6.64 -5.05 -3.55
CA SER A 164 -5.44 -5.65 -4.13
C SER A 164 -5.66 -7.11 -4.53
N PRO A 165 -4.98 -7.61 -5.58
CA PRO A 165 -4.98 -9.04 -5.85
C PRO A 165 -4.17 -9.76 -4.77
N LEU A 166 -4.49 -11.03 -4.52
CA LEU A 166 -3.67 -11.83 -3.63
C LEU A 166 -2.26 -12.02 -4.21
N TYR A 167 -1.24 -11.64 -3.47
CA TYR A 167 0.16 -11.87 -3.81
C TYR A 167 0.94 -12.49 -2.65
N VAL A 168 1.77 -13.45 -2.95
CA VAL A 168 2.56 -14.20 -1.96
C VAL A 168 4.01 -14.33 -2.42
N SER A 169 4.92 -14.51 -1.47
CA SER A 169 6.29 -14.88 -1.81
C SER A 169 6.39 -16.36 -2.13
N SER A 170 7.42 -16.75 -2.87
CA SER A 170 7.71 -18.17 -3.17
C SER A 170 7.83 -19.02 -1.90
N ALA A 171 8.38 -18.44 -0.83
CA ALA A 171 8.53 -19.14 0.46
C ALA A 171 7.21 -19.38 1.18
N THR A 172 6.18 -18.56 0.92
CA THR A 172 4.87 -18.67 1.59
C THR A 172 3.79 -19.32 0.73
N THR A 173 4.04 -19.52 -0.56
CA THR A 173 3.08 -20.10 -1.52
C THR A 173 2.52 -21.44 -1.04
N HIS A 174 3.39 -22.39 -0.67
CA HIS A 174 2.95 -23.72 -0.23
C HIS A 174 2.04 -23.68 1.01
N LYS A 175 2.37 -22.83 1.99
CA LYS A 175 1.54 -22.65 3.19
C LYS A 175 0.19 -22.01 2.84
N MET A 176 0.18 -21.03 1.94
CA MET A 176 -1.04 -20.40 1.45
C MET A 176 -1.94 -21.42 0.72
N GLU A 177 -1.35 -22.23 -0.18
CA GLU A 177 -2.09 -23.27 -0.91
C GLU A 177 -2.70 -24.34 -0.01
N GLN A 178 -2.05 -24.67 1.11
CA GLN A 178 -2.62 -25.59 2.11
C GLN A 178 -3.84 -25.04 2.82
N SER A 179 -3.91 -23.71 3.04
CA SER A 179 -5.00 -23.08 3.79
C SER A 179 -6.12 -22.53 2.91
N LEU A 180 -5.80 -22.00 1.74
CA LEU A 180 -6.72 -21.28 0.86
C LEU A 180 -6.96 -22.01 -0.49
N GLY A 181 -6.09 -22.98 -0.86
CA GLY A 181 -6.13 -23.66 -2.16
C GLY A 181 -5.18 -23.04 -3.19
N THR A 182 -5.15 -23.62 -4.38
CA THR A 182 -4.29 -23.20 -5.49
C THR A 182 -4.84 -21.98 -6.19
N MET A 183 -3.99 -21.00 -6.52
CA MET A 183 -4.36 -19.78 -7.23
C MET A 183 -4.84 -20.09 -8.66
N ASP A 184 -5.99 -19.53 -9.02
CA ASP A 184 -6.48 -19.48 -10.39
C ASP A 184 -6.41 -18.05 -10.94
N TYR A 185 -5.41 -17.79 -11.77
CA TYR A 185 -5.23 -16.50 -12.42
C TYR A 185 -6.14 -16.29 -13.65
N ASN A 186 -6.81 -17.36 -14.17
CA ASN A 186 -7.66 -17.23 -15.35
C ASN A 186 -8.92 -16.41 -15.05
N ARG A 187 -9.44 -16.48 -13.83
CA ARG A 187 -10.63 -15.72 -13.41
C ARG A 187 -10.31 -14.31 -12.87
N GLU A 188 -9.02 -13.98 -12.64
CA GLU A 188 -8.62 -12.73 -12.00
C GLU A 188 -9.11 -11.50 -12.77
N PHE A 189 -9.08 -11.54 -14.09
CA PHE A 189 -9.58 -10.42 -14.92
C PHE A 189 -11.09 -10.24 -14.79
N GLU A 190 -11.86 -11.33 -14.72
CA GLU A 190 -13.31 -11.25 -14.50
C GLU A 190 -13.62 -10.65 -13.13
N PHE A 191 -12.93 -11.09 -12.09
CA PHE A 191 -13.07 -10.50 -10.75
C PHE A 191 -12.70 -9.02 -10.74
N TYR A 192 -11.64 -8.63 -11.47
CA TYR A 192 -11.25 -7.24 -11.61
C TYR A 192 -12.33 -6.38 -12.31
N LYS A 193 -13.00 -6.91 -13.33
CA LYS A 193 -14.14 -6.23 -13.97
C LYS A 193 -15.33 -6.10 -13.03
N MET A 194 -15.63 -7.14 -12.25
CA MET A 194 -16.70 -7.10 -11.25
C MET A 194 -16.47 -6.01 -10.21
N LEU A 195 -15.21 -5.79 -9.77
CA LEU A 195 -14.85 -4.67 -8.89
C LEU A 195 -15.11 -3.32 -9.54
N ASP A 196 -14.68 -3.15 -10.79
CA ASP A 196 -14.86 -1.90 -11.53
C ASP A 196 -16.34 -1.58 -11.72
N GLU A 197 -17.11 -2.58 -12.12
CA GLU A 197 -18.55 -2.48 -12.36
C GLU A 197 -19.33 -2.27 -11.06
N GLY A 198 -18.97 -3.01 -10.01
CA GLY A 198 -19.65 -2.95 -8.72
C GLY A 198 -19.39 -1.66 -7.94
N LEU A 199 -18.21 -1.07 -8.03
CA LEU A 199 -17.85 0.16 -7.31
C LEU A 199 -18.07 1.43 -8.14
N CYS A 200 -17.72 1.40 -9.44
CA CYS A 200 -17.68 2.56 -10.33
C CYS A 200 -18.74 2.54 -11.43
N GLY A 201 -19.52 1.45 -11.57
CA GLY A 201 -20.53 1.29 -12.62
C GLY A 201 -21.88 1.90 -12.29
N GLY A 202 -22.76 1.95 -13.33
CA GLY A 202 -24.13 2.45 -13.23
C GLY A 202 -24.23 3.98 -13.33
N ASP A 203 -25.50 4.47 -13.24
CA ASP A 203 -25.81 5.89 -13.37
C ASP A 203 -25.44 6.72 -12.13
N ALA A 204 -25.29 6.06 -10.97
CA ALA A 204 -24.91 6.67 -9.70
C ALA A 204 -23.84 5.81 -9.00
N PRO A 205 -22.58 5.87 -9.46
CA PRO A 205 -21.50 5.10 -8.88
C PRO A 205 -21.24 5.49 -7.42
N ALA A 206 -20.97 4.50 -6.57
CA ALA A 206 -20.67 4.75 -5.16
C ALA A 206 -19.23 5.25 -4.95
N PHE A 207 -18.33 4.88 -5.86
CA PHE A 207 -16.91 5.22 -5.80
C PHE A 207 -16.41 5.69 -7.17
N LYS A 208 -15.33 6.47 -7.14
CA LYS A 208 -14.49 6.80 -8.28
C LYS A 208 -13.15 6.09 -8.14
N ARG A 209 -12.65 5.54 -9.22
CA ARG A 209 -11.32 4.94 -9.26
C ARG A 209 -10.24 6.01 -9.14
N GLU A 210 -9.30 5.80 -8.24
CA GLU A 210 -8.16 6.70 -7.99
C GLU A 210 -6.85 6.12 -8.52
N THR A 211 -6.61 4.84 -8.28
CA THR A 211 -5.48 4.09 -8.85
C THR A 211 -5.97 2.79 -9.48
N VAL A 212 -5.07 1.96 -9.93
CA VAL A 212 -5.43 0.64 -10.49
C VAL A 212 -6.29 -0.20 -9.54
N TRP A 213 -6.18 -0.02 -8.23
CA TRP A 213 -6.91 -0.79 -7.23
C TRP A 213 -7.47 0.00 -6.03
N THR A 214 -7.30 1.33 -6.01
CA THR A 214 -7.85 2.22 -4.97
C THR A 214 -9.05 2.98 -5.49
N PHE A 215 -10.06 3.13 -4.65
CA PHE A 215 -11.32 3.75 -4.98
C PHE A 215 -11.71 4.74 -3.89
N ASN A 216 -12.07 5.95 -4.27
CA ASN A 216 -12.56 7.02 -3.39
C ASN A 216 -14.07 7.11 -3.46
N ARG A 217 -14.73 7.19 -2.30
CA ARG A 217 -16.17 7.34 -2.20
C ARG A 217 -16.62 8.68 -2.78
N LEU A 218 -17.73 8.64 -3.50
CA LEU A 218 -18.45 9.82 -3.97
C LEU A 218 -19.55 10.20 -3.01
N ASN A 219 -19.83 11.50 -2.90
CA ASN A 219 -20.97 12.02 -2.17
C ASN A 219 -22.27 11.85 -2.97
N GLU A 220 -23.41 12.28 -2.41
CA GLU A 220 -24.73 12.20 -3.06
C GLU A 220 -24.83 12.99 -4.38
N LYS A 221 -23.89 13.91 -4.63
CA LYS A 221 -23.80 14.68 -5.88
C LYS A 221 -22.93 14.01 -6.93
N GLY A 222 -22.30 12.86 -6.60
CA GLY A 222 -21.35 12.18 -7.46
C GLY A 222 -19.96 12.85 -7.49
N GLU A 223 -19.62 13.64 -6.48
CA GLU A 223 -18.34 14.35 -6.37
C GLU A 223 -17.53 13.80 -5.20
N GLN A 224 -16.22 13.92 -5.26
CA GLN A 224 -15.34 13.73 -4.11
C GLN A 224 -15.43 14.92 -3.18
N ASP A 225 -15.69 14.69 -1.88
CA ASP A 225 -15.82 15.78 -0.91
C ASP A 225 -14.52 16.56 -0.69
N HIS A 226 -13.37 15.90 -0.82
CA HIS A 226 -12.01 16.47 -0.68
C HIS A 226 -11.02 15.66 -1.54
N GLU A 227 -9.88 16.26 -1.86
CA GLU A 227 -8.71 15.48 -2.28
C GLU A 227 -8.29 14.60 -1.09
N LEU A 228 -8.60 13.30 -1.18
CA LEU A 228 -8.16 12.34 -0.20
C LEU A 228 -6.68 12.04 -0.45
N PRO A 229 -5.89 11.85 0.62
CA PRO A 229 -4.53 11.34 0.46
C PRO A 229 -4.58 10.08 -0.39
N VAL A 230 -3.87 10.10 -1.50
CA VAL A 230 -3.69 8.92 -2.34
C VAL A 230 -2.76 7.96 -1.62
N GLU A 231 -2.76 6.68 -2.01
CA GLU A 231 -1.89 5.68 -1.43
C GLU A 231 -0.45 6.18 -1.19
N GLU A 232 0.07 5.80 -0.09
CA GLU A 232 1.32 6.12 0.60
C GLU A 232 2.58 5.98 -0.24
N LEU A 233 2.51 5.33 -1.35
CA LEU A 233 3.60 5.09 -2.28
C LEU A 233 3.42 5.91 -3.55
N GLN A 234 3.06 7.19 -3.42
CA GLN A 234 3.41 8.13 -4.47
C GLN A 234 4.94 8.26 -4.50
N VAL A 235 5.58 7.18 -4.85
CA VAL A 235 6.93 7.23 -5.36
C VAL A 235 6.80 7.71 -6.80
N SER A 236 6.16 8.89 -6.95
CA SER A 236 6.38 9.72 -8.10
C SER A 236 7.89 9.92 -8.16
N TYR A 237 8.40 10.42 -9.18
CA TYR A 237 9.81 10.71 -9.46
C TYR A 237 10.67 11.25 -8.30
N ASP A 238 10.12 11.34 -7.09
CA ASP A 238 10.71 11.96 -5.91
C ASP A 238 11.54 10.98 -5.08
N GLU A 239 12.57 11.52 -4.48
CA GLU A 239 13.40 10.80 -3.51
C GLU A 239 12.66 10.69 -2.17
N TYR A 240 12.82 9.56 -1.50
CA TYR A 240 12.27 9.33 -0.17
C TYR A 240 13.23 8.53 0.70
N PRO A 241 13.51 8.96 1.93
CA PRO A 241 14.12 8.12 2.95
C PRO A 241 13.05 7.30 3.67
N ALA A 242 13.44 6.12 4.10
CA ALA A 242 12.61 5.25 4.90
C ALA A 242 13.38 4.79 6.13
N SER A 243 12.74 4.85 7.30
CA SER A 243 13.30 4.44 8.58
C SER A 243 12.73 3.10 9.04
N GLY A 244 13.48 2.39 9.86
CA GLY A 244 13.08 1.13 10.45
C GLY A 244 13.71 -0.10 9.79
N SER A 245 13.58 -1.24 10.48
CA SER A 245 14.11 -2.52 10.02
C SER A 245 13.40 -3.00 8.75
N GLY A 246 14.17 -3.30 7.71
CA GLY A 246 13.66 -3.76 6.41
C GLY A 246 13.05 -2.66 5.54
N SER A 247 13.23 -1.40 5.90
CA SER A 247 12.80 -0.26 5.09
C SER A 247 13.69 -0.09 3.85
N ILE A 248 13.14 0.52 2.81
CA ILE A 248 13.83 0.78 1.55
C ILE A 248 13.71 2.26 1.23
N SER A 249 14.85 2.92 1.04
CA SER A 249 14.95 4.32 0.64
C SER A 249 15.38 4.45 -0.81
N TYR A 250 14.91 5.49 -1.49
CA TYR A 250 15.43 5.92 -2.79
C TYR A 250 15.99 7.33 -2.65
N LEU A 251 17.31 7.47 -2.74
CA LEU A 251 18.04 8.74 -2.54
C LEU A 251 19.21 8.83 -3.51
N ASN A 252 19.40 9.97 -4.15
CA ASN A 252 20.51 10.26 -5.05
C ASN A 252 20.71 9.18 -6.13
N GLY A 253 19.61 8.71 -6.73
CA GLY A 253 19.62 7.69 -7.77
C GLY A 253 20.02 6.27 -7.28
N LYS A 254 19.95 6.01 -5.98
CA LYS A 254 20.26 4.71 -5.38
C LYS A 254 19.14 4.22 -4.48
N LEU A 255 18.93 2.92 -4.47
CA LEU A 255 18.15 2.24 -3.44
C LEU A 255 19.06 1.86 -2.28
N TYR A 256 18.57 2.09 -1.07
CA TYR A 256 19.20 1.67 0.19
C TYR A 256 18.22 0.77 0.92
N VAL A 257 18.72 -0.33 1.46
CA VAL A 257 17.92 -1.32 2.19
C VAL A 257 18.46 -1.43 3.61
N ASN A 258 17.63 -1.15 4.60
CA ASN A 258 17.96 -1.36 6.00
C ASN A 258 17.90 -2.85 6.36
N THR A 259 18.70 -3.25 7.36
CA THR A 259 18.71 -4.65 7.80
C THR A 259 17.33 -5.15 8.20
N PHE A 260 17.02 -6.40 7.83
CA PHE A 260 15.78 -7.07 8.26
C PHE A 260 15.88 -7.63 9.69
N SER A 261 17.04 -7.59 10.32
CA SER A 261 17.27 -8.05 11.70
C SER A 261 16.98 -6.92 12.69
N LEU A 262 15.99 -7.09 13.58
CA LEU A 262 15.71 -6.11 14.64
C LEU A 262 16.90 -5.90 15.60
N ARG A 263 17.67 -6.94 15.84
CA ARG A 263 18.87 -6.85 16.70
C ARG A 263 19.93 -5.95 16.06
N GLU A 264 20.30 -6.24 14.82
CA GLU A 264 21.29 -5.44 14.09
C GLU A 264 20.84 -4.01 13.87
N TYR A 265 19.53 -3.82 13.58
CA TYR A 265 18.94 -2.49 13.49
C TYR A 265 19.17 -1.70 14.77
N ASN A 266 18.79 -2.27 15.92
CA ASN A 266 18.93 -1.61 17.21
C ASN A 266 20.41 -1.31 17.53
N GLU A 267 21.30 -2.29 17.32
CA GLU A 267 22.74 -2.15 17.55
C GLU A 267 23.33 -1.01 16.68
N ALA A 268 23.00 -0.96 15.38
CA ALA A 268 23.49 0.10 14.48
C ALA A 268 23.04 1.50 14.96
N ILE A 269 21.75 1.67 15.23
CA ILE A 269 21.22 2.97 15.64
C ILE A 269 21.75 3.40 17.02
N GLU A 270 21.92 2.47 17.97
CA GLU A 270 22.53 2.73 19.27
C GLU A 270 24.00 3.20 19.18
N HIS A 271 24.71 2.78 18.16
CA HIS A 271 26.07 3.25 17.87
C HIS A 271 26.13 4.50 16.97
N GLY A 272 24.97 5.08 16.61
CA GLY A 272 24.90 6.29 15.78
C GLY A 272 25.11 6.03 14.28
N HIS A 273 24.87 4.82 13.80
CA HIS A 273 24.99 4.44 12.40
C HIS A 273 23.62 4.11 11.80
N MET A 274 23.42 4.45 10.51
CA MET A 274 22.28 3.96 9.76
C MET A 274 22.38 2.45 9.59
N SER A 275 21.25 1.73 9.66
CA SER A 275 21.20 0.27 9.64
C SER A 275 21.22 -0.32 8.20
N ILE A 276 21.86 0.35 7.26
CA ILE A 276 21.91 -0.01 5.84
C ILE A 276 22.70 -1.31 5.67
N MET A 277 22.03 -2.37 5.20
CA MET A 277 22.67 -3.64 4.86
C MET A 277 23.10 -3.73 3.40
N GLY A 278 22.52 -2.92 2.52
CA GLY A 278 22.84 -2.93 1.09
C GLY A 278 22.44 -1.67 0.38
N GLN A 279 23.12 -1.37 -0.71
CA GLN A 279 22.78 -0.29 -1.63
C GLN A 279 22.97 -0.71 -3.08
N MET A 280 22.16 -0.16 -3.97
CA MET A 280 22.23 -0.44 -5.40
C MET A 280 21.91 0.83 -6.20
N PRO A 281 22.74 1.19 -7.20
CA PRO A 281 22.37 2.27 -8.13
C PRO A 281 21.18 1.83 -8.98
N VAL A 282 20.23 2.72 -9.17
CA VAL A 282 19.10 2.52 -10.10
C VAL A 282 19.59 2.87 -11.49
N ARG A 283 19.59 1.90 -12.40
CA ARG A 283 19.97 2.14 -13.80
C ARG A 283 18.87 2.95 -14.49
N GLU A 284 19.24 3.83 -15.41
CA GLU A 284 18.30 4.70 -16.13
C GLU A 284 17.12 3.92 -16.73
N HIS A 285 17.37 2.77 -17.34
CA HIS A 285 16.32 1.94 -17.93
C HIS A 285 15.36 1.32 -16.89
N ASP A 286 15.86 0.96 -15.71
CA ASP A 286 15.01 0.45 -14.61
C ASP A 286 14.18 1.59 -14.02
N HIS A 287 14.74 2.80 -13.93
CA HIS A 287 14.02 4.00 -13.53
C HIS A 287 12.91 4.36 -14.54
N MET A 288 13.18 4.31 -15.83
CA MET A 288 12.18 4.51 -16.89
C MET A 288 11.00 3.53 -16.75
N ARG A 289 11.28 2.23 -16.53
CA ARG A 289 10.25 1.20 -16.32
C ARG A 289 9.43 1.44 -15.07
N TYR A 290 10.10 1.86 -14.01
CA TYR A 290 9.44 2.18 -12.74
C TYR A 290 8.50 3.37 -12.91
N CYS A 291 8.96 4.47 -13.51
CA CYS A 291 8.13 5.64 -13.80
C CYS A 291 6.94 5.29 -14.71
N PHE A 292 7.16 4.45 -15.73
CA PHE A 292 6.08 3.99 -16.60
C PHE A 292 5.03 3.18 -15.84
N LEU A 293 5.47 2.22 -15.01
CA LEU A 293 4.57 1.41 -14.18
C LEU A 293 3.75 2.27 -13.23
N LEU A 294 4.38 3.23 -12.54
CA LEU A 294 3.69 4.12 -11.60
C LEU A 294 2.71 5.07 -12.28
N GLY A 295 3.08 5.65 -13.42
CA GLY A 295 2.17 6.51 -14.18
C GLY A 295 0.92 5.77 -14.66
N LEU A 296 1.07 4.53 -15.12
CA LEU A 296 -0.07 3.69 -15.47
C LEU A 296 -0.88 3.26 -14.22
N TYR A 297 -0.21 3.01 -13.11
CA TYR A 297 -0.85 2.71 -11.83
C TYR A 297 -1.73 3.88 -11.34
N GLN A 298 -1.28 5.11 -11.53
CA GLN A 298 -2.01 6.36 -11.26
C GLN A 298 -3.03 6.73 -12.35
N LEU A 299 -3.34 5.82 -13.26
CA LEU A 299 -4.32 5.96 -14.35
C LEU A 299 -3.99 7.01 -15.41
N ARG A 300 -2.85 7.67 -15.32
CA ARG A 300 -2.40 8.67 -16.30
C ARG A 300 -0.88 8.74 -16.32
N PHE A 301 -0.31 8.37 -17.45
CA PHE A 301 1.12 8.54 -17.68
C PHE A 301 1.38 9.78 -18.56
N ASP A 302 2.17 10.71 -18.02
CA ASP A 302 2.55 11.94 -18.73
C ASP A 302 3.79 11.70 -19.60
N LYS A 303 3.60 11.68 -20.93
CA LYS A 303 4.67 11.49 -21.92
C LYS A 303 5.63 12.67 -21.98
N ARG A 304 5.15 13.90 -21.68
CA ARG A 304 5.97 15.11 -21.73
C ARG A 304 6.93 15.12 -20.54
N ALA A 305 6.41 14.91 -19.32
CA ALA A 305 7.22 14.81 -18.11
C ALA A 305 8.29 13.71 -18.21
N PHE A 306 7.91 12.55 -18.76
CA PHE A 306 8.85 11.46 -19.00
C PHE A 306 9.97 11.89 -20.00
N LYS A 307 9.61 12.54 -21.10
CA LYS A 307 10.58 13.02 -22.09
C LYS A 307 11.50 14.12 -21.52
N GLU A 308 10.97 15.00 -20.70
CA GLU A 308 11.76 16.02 -20.03
C GLU A 308 12.78 15.41 -19.07
N MET A 309 12.38 14.40 -18.30
CA MET A 309 13.25 13.71 -17.34
C MET A 309 14.34 12.88 -18.02
N PHE A 310 14.01 12.12 -19.05
CA PHE A 310 14.91 11.12 -19.65
C PHE A 310 15.50 11.53 -21.01
N GLY A 311 15.08 12.66 -21.56
CA GLY A 311 15.54 13.14 -22.89
C GLY A 311 15.04 12.29 -24.07
N LYS A 312 14.17 11.30 -23.85
CA LYS A 312 13.66 10.35 -24.85
C LYS A 312 12.15 10.18 -24.69
N SER A 313 11.43 9.98 -25.79
CA SER A 313 10.02 9.58 -25.69
C SER A 313 9.90 8.17 -25.12
N VAL A 314 8.77 7.87 -24.48
CA VAL A 314 8.49 6.53 -23.94
C VAL A 314 8.53 5.45 -25.04
N ASP A 315 8.06 5.78 -26.26
CA ASP A 315 8.09 4.88 -27.41
C ASP A 315 9.51 4.52 -27.86
N ALA A 316 10.44 5.49 -27.81
CA ALA A 316 11.83 5.25 -28.13
C ALA A 316 12.61 4.54 -27.01
N ALA A 317 12.24 4.80 -25.77
CA ALA A 317 12.89 4.22 -24.59
C ALA A 317 12.44 2.77 -24.31
N MET A 318 11.16 2.46 -24.55
CA MET A 318 10.52 1.18 -24.22
C MET A 318 9.63 0.64 -25.37
N PRO A 319 10.20 0.41 -26.56
CA PRO A 319 9.41 0.01 -27.74
C PRO A 319 8.73 -1.36 -27.59
N VAL A 320 9.32 -2.27 -26.82
CA VAL A 320 8.77 -3.61 -26.59
C VAL A 320 7.58 -3.54 -25.65
N GLU A 321 7.72 -2.84 -24.53
CA GLU A 321 6.65 -2.64 -23.54
C GLU A 321 5.47 -1.88 -24.17
N MET A 322 5.73 -0.80 -24.89
CA MET A 322 4.70 -0.02 -25.61
C MET A 322 3.99 -0.84 -26.68
N GLY A 323 4.76 -1.61 -27.47
CA GLY A 323 4.21 -2.51 -28.49
C GLY A 323 3.30 -3.59 -27.87
N PHE A 324 3.72 -4.19 -26.77
CA PHE A 324 2.93 -5.17 -26.02
C PHE A 324 1.62 -4.55 -25.50
N MET A 325 1.69 -3.40 -24.85
CA MET A 325 0.52 -2.73 -24.27
C MET A 325 -0.49 -2.35 -25.38
N ARG A 326 -0.03 -1.77 -26.48
CA ARG A 326 -0.89 -1.42 -27.63
C ARG A 326 -1.53 -2.63 -28.28
N ALA A 327 -0.77 -3.70 -28.50
CA ALA A 327 -1.28 -4.94 -29.09
C ALA A 327 -2.38 -5.61 -28.24
N ASN A 328 -2.42 -5.33 -26.94
CA ASN A 328 -3.45 -5.81 -26.03
C ASN A 328 -4.57 -4.78 -25.76
N GLY A 329 -4.63 -3.67 -26.51
CA GLY A 329 -5.67 -2.66 -26.34
C GLY A 329 -5.63 -1.96 -24.98
N ALA A 330 -4.43 -1.74 -24.44
CA ALA A 330 -4.22 -1.26 -23.09
C ALA A 330 -4.56 0.21 -22.85
N PHE A 331 -4.87 0.99 -23.89
CA PHE A 331 -5.06 2.43 -23.76
C PHE A 331 -6.40 2.88 -24.34
N ASP A 332 -7.15 3.67 -23.55
CA ASP A 332 -8.30 4.45 -24.00
C ASP A 332 -7.84 5.78 -24.63
N VAL A 333 -6.72 6.34 -24.15
CA VAL A 333 -6.04 7.50 -24.74
C VAL A 333 -4.57 7.15 -24.94
N ASP A 334 -4.08 7.37 -26.15
CA ASP A 334 -2.67 7.25 -26.55
C ASP A 334 -2.36 8.37 -27.54
N ASP A 335 -2.13 9.56 -27.03
CA ASP A 335 -1.81 10.76 -27.82
C ASP A 335 -0.37 11.24 -27.56
N ASP A 336 -0.03 12.44 -28.03
CA ASP A 336 1.30 13.02 -27.86
C ASP A 336 1.58 13.50 -26.43
N GLU A 337 0.55 13.63 -25.60
CA GLU A 337 0.66 14.19 -24.24
C GLU A 337 0.66 13.10 -23.17
N CYS A 338 -0.23 12.11 -23.30
CA CYS A 338 -0.41 11.12 -22.24
C CYS A 338 -0.87 9.75 -22.74
N LEU A 339 -0.81 8.78 -21.81
CA LEU A 339 -1.49 7.50 -21.89
C LEU A 339 -2.52 7.43 -20.76
N VAL A 340 -3.74 7.00 -21.10
CA VAL A 340 -4.79 6.68 -20.13
C VAL A 340 -5.12 5.19 -20.30
N PRO A 341 -4.92 4.36 -19.28
CA PRO A 341 -5.13 2.92 -19.43
C PRO A 341 -6.62 2.58 -19.53
N SER A 342 -6.94 1.72 -20.49
CA SER A 342 -8.23 1.03 -20.61
C SER A 342 -8.44 0.05 -19.43
N THR A 343 -9.59 -0.60 -19.34
CA THR A 343 -9.81 -1.68 -18.36
C THR A 343 -8.76 -2.79 -18.50
N MET A 344 -8.41 -3.17 -19.73
CA MET A 344 -7.33 -4.14 -19.98
C MET A 344 -5.96 -3.57 -19.57
N GLY A 345 -5.69 -2.30 -19.87
CA GLY A 345 -4.44 -1.63 -19.45
C GLY A 345 -4.28 -1.54 -17.94
N ARG A 346 -5.34 -1.22 -17.21
CA ARG A 346 -5.37 -1.25 -15.75
C ARG A 346 -5.08 -2.64 -15.19
N TYR A 347 -5.70 -3.67 -15.78
CA TYR A 347 -5.45 -5.05 -15.37
C TYR A 347 -4.02 -5.51 -15.65
N LEU A 348 -3.46 -5.20 -16.81
CA LEU A 348 -2.06 -5.50 -17.13
C LEU A 348 -1.11 -4.77 -16.15
N THR A 349 -1.40 -3.53 -15.82
CA THR A 349 -0.64 -2.75 -14.83
C THR A 349 -0.73 -3.40 -13.45
N LEU A 350 -1.92 -3.85 -13.04
CA LEU A 350 -2.13 -4.60 -11.79
C LEU A 350 -1.28 -5.89 -11.74
N VAL A 351 -1.25 -6.66 -12.83
CA VAL A 351 -0.43 -7.88 -12.92
C VAL A 351 1.06 -7.56 -12.78
N MET A 352 1.53 -6.51 -13.47
CA MET A 352 2.94 -6.07 -13.37
C MET A 352 3.27 -5.61 -11.94
N TYR A 353 2.39 -4.84 -11.30
CA TYR A 353 2.59 -4.34 -9.95
C TYR A 353 2.56 -5.48 -8.92
N ARG A 354 1.66 -6.45 -9.06
CA ARG A 354 1.64 -7.68 -8.26
C ARG A 354 2.97 -8.44 -8.37
N GLN A 355 3.54 -8.57 -9.57
CA GLN A 355 4.85 -9.22 -9.76
C GLN A 355 5.98 -8.45 -9.09
N PHE A 356 5.95 -7.11 -9.15
CA PHE A 356 6.90 -6.27 -8.45
C PHE A 356 6.82 -6.51 -6.93
N LEU A 357 5.63 -6.50 -6.32
CA LEU A 357 5.44 -6.75 -4.88
C LEU A 357 5.85 -8.17 -4.47
N SER A 358 5.56 -9.18 -5.31
CA SER A 358 6.03 -10.56 -5.09
C SER A 358 7.55 -10.64 -5.11
N GLY A 359 8.20 -9.92 -6.02
CA GLY A 359 9.66 -9.80 -6.10
C GLY A 359 10.26 -9.18 -4.83
N MET A 360 9.64 -8.12 -4.31
CA MET A 360 10.05 -7.49 -3.04
C MET A 360 9.91 -8.46 -1.84
N ASN A 361 8.84 -9.24 -1.79
CA ASN A 361 8.67 -10.26 -0.76
C ASN A 361 9.74 -11.36 -0.86
N ASN A 362 10.09 -11.80 -2.06
CA ASN A 362 11.14 -12.78 -2.27
C ASN A 362 12.52 -12.25 -1.82
N LEU A 363 12.85 -10.98 -2.14
CA LEU A 363 14.07 -10.32 -1.68
C LEU A 363 14.16 -10.29 -0.16
N ARG A 364 13.09 -9.91 0.53
CA ARG A 364 13.02 -9.96 2.00
C ARG A 364 13.28 -11.36 2.54
N ASP A 365 12.63 -12.38 1.99
CA ASP A 365 12.74 -13.75 2.48
C ASP A 365 14.15 -14.30 2.28
N GLN A 366 14.80 -13.97 1.16
CA GLN A 366 16.22 -14.29 0.91
C GLN A 366 17.16 -13.58 1.90
N ALA A 367 16.96 -12.26 2.12
CA ALA A 367 17.78 -11.49 3.04
C ALA A 367 17.64 -11.94 4.51
N ARG A 368 16.49 -12.54 4.89
CA ARG A 368 16.28 -13.09 6.23
C ARG A 368 16.85 -14.50 6.40
N ALA A 369 17.07 -15.21 5.32
CA ALA A 369 17.65 -16.55 5.31
C ALA A 369 19.20 -16.53 5.27
N ALA A 370 19.81 -15.42 4.80
CA ALA A 370 21.24 -15.17 4.80
C ALA A 370 21.75 -14.72 6.19
#